data_0cfaa581a659a8aafacd89c7381f54ff
#
_entry.id   0cfaa581a659a8aafacd89c7381f54ff
#
_cell.length_a   1.000
_cell.length_b   1.000
_cell.length_c   1.000
_cell.angle_alpha   90.00
_cell.angle_beta   90.00
_cell.angle_gamma   90.00
#
_symmetry.space_group_name_H-M   'P 1'
#
loop_
_entity.id
_entity.type
_entity.pdbx_description
1 polymer ?
#
loop_
_entity_poly.entity_id
_entity_poly.type
_entity_poly.pdbx_seq_one_letter_code
_entity_poly.pdbx_strand_id
1 'polypeptide(L)'
;MTTFRQANLQDFDACWAVIDAARWKMLADGRHQWTAEYPSREQITNDIQQGHAYVLADGNDVKAYAVVIANGEPAYAQRLAKWLTEGDYMVVHRVAVAMNERGKGYARQLFQNVEILCRERNIHSIKVDTNHDNREMRTLLHRLGFTACGEIDYGAHGMRLAFERCF
;
A
#
# COMPACT_ATOMS: atom_id res chain seq x y z
N MET A 1 12.63 -15.51 -10.68
CA MET A 1 11.79 -15.74 -9.47
C MET A 1 11.68 -14.44 -8.70
N THR A 2 10.48 -14.04 -8.38
CA THR A 2 10.26 -12.83 -7.58
C THR A 2 10.52 -13.08 -6.10
N THR A 3 11.16 -12.11 -5.46
CA THR A 3 11.44 -12.11 -4.03
C THR A 3 10.79 -10.89 -3.39
N PHE A 4 10.19 -11.08 -2.23
CA PHE A 4 9.70 -9.98 -1.39
C PHE A 4 10.83 -9.54 -0.45
N ARG A 5 11.17 -8.26 -0.48
CA ARG A 5 12.26 -7.71 0.32
C ARG A 5 12.10 -6.21 0.54
N GLN A 6 12.83 -5.67 1.51
CA GLN A 6 12.98 -4.22 1.61
C GLN A 6 13.68 -3.67 0.37
N ALA A 7 13.22 -2.51 -0.09
CA ALA A 7 13.88 -1.74 -1.12
C ALA A 7 15.11 -1.03 -0.52
N ASN A 8 16.14 -0.86 -1.33
CA ASN A 8 17.30 -0.05 -1.01
C ASN A 8 17.44 1.10 -2.03
N LEU A 9 18.39 2.01 -1.82
CA LEU A 9 18.55 3.18 -2.70
C LEU A 9 18.92 2.82 -4.14
N GLN A 10 19.50 1.66 -4.37
CA GLN A 10 19.78 1.18 -5.73
C GLN A 10 18.50 0.80 -6.47
N ASP A 11 17.42 0.51 -5.75
CA ASP A 11 16.09 0.22 -6.34
C ASP A 11 15.31 1.50 -6.68
N PHE A 12 15.79 2.69 -6.30
CA PHE A 12 15.01 3.92 -6.38
C PHE A 12 14.44 4.17 -7.78
N ASP A 13 15.25 4.10 -8.82
CA ASP A 13 14.80 4.39 -10.19
C ASP A 13 13.71 3.41 -10.63
N ALA A 14 13.86 2.12 -10.32
CA ALA A 14 12.85 1.10 -10.62
C ALA A 14 11.57 1.30 -9.81
N CYS A 15 11.68 1.62 -8.52
CA CYS A 15 10.53 1.93 -7.68
C CYS A 15 9.81 3.19 -8.17
N TRP A 16 10.55 4.23 -8.49
CA TRP A 16 9.97 5.47 -9.02
C TRP A 16 9.24 5.23 -10.33
N ALA A 17 9.81 4.44 -11.24
CA ALA A 17 9.17 4.11 -12.51
C ALA A 17 7.81 3.44 -12.30
N VAL A 18 7.71 2.52 -11.34
CA VAL A 18 6.45 1.84 -10.99
C VAL A 18 5.43 2.82 -10.42
N ILE A 19 5.84 3.64 -9.47
CA ILE A 19 4.97 4.63 -8.81
C ILE A 19 4.53 5.71 -9.79
N ASP A 20 5.43 6.25 -10.58
CA ASP A 20 5.14 7.33 -11.53
C ASP A 20 4.15 6.89 -12.61
N ALA A 21 4.34 5.70 -13.18
CA ALA A 21 3.41 5.13 -14.15
C ALA A 21 2.02 4.90 -13.54
N ALA A 22 1.94 4.37 -12.33
CA ALA A 22 0.68 4.15 -11.62
C ALA A 22 -0.03 5.48 -11.30
N ARG A 23 0.71 6.50 -10.91
CA ARG A 23 0.19 7.84 -10.65
C ARG A 23 -0.45 8.45 -11.89
N TRP A 24 0.26 8.43 -13.02
CA TRP A 24 -0.26 8.97 -14.27
C TRP A 24 -1.46 8.19 -14.79
N LYS A 25 -1.46 6.86 -14.63
CA LYS A 25 -2.62 6.02 -14.96
C LYS A 25 -3.85 6.40 -14.13
N MET A 26 -3.66 6.59 -12.83
CA MET A 26 -4.73 7.01 -11.93
C MET A 26 -5.31 8.37 -12.32
N LEU A 27 -4.46 9.35 -12.64
CA LEU A 27 -4.89 10.67 -13.11
C LEU A 27 -5.62 10.60 -14.45
N ALA A 28 -5.12 9.79 -15.39
CA ALA A 28 -5.77 9.57 -16.68
C ALA A 28 -7.16 8.94 -16.56
N ASP A 29 -7.37 8.10 -15.54
CA ASP A 29 -8.67 7.49 -15.22
C ASP A 29 -9.60 8.43 -14.43
N GLY A 30 -9.20 9.68 -14.20
CA GLY A 30 -9.98 10.67 -13.46
C GLY A 30 -10.03 10.47 -11.96
N ARG A 31 -9.08 9.72 -11.42
CA ARG A 31 -8.96 9.45 -9.98
C ARG A 31 -8.05 10.46 -9.32
N HIS A 32 -8.34 10.80 -8.05
CA HIS A 32 -7.67 11.88 -7.32
C HIS A 32 -7.04 11.45 -6.00
N GLN A 33 -6.92 10.15 -5.73
CA GLN A 33 -6.21 9.66 -4.53
C GLN A 33 -4.74 10.07 -4.59
N TRP A 34 -4.11 9.94 -5.75
CA TRP A 34 -2.79 10.48 -6.04
C TRP A 34 -2.92 11.70 -6.95
N THR A 35 -1.91 12.56 -6.92
CA THR A 35 -1.90 13.82 -7.66
C THR A 35 -0.67 13.93 -8.55
N ALA A 36 -0.54 15.03 -9.31
CA ALA A 36 0.67 15.31 -10.07
C ALA A 36 1.90 15.51 -9.17
N GLU A 37 1.70 15.85 -7.89
CA GLU A 37 2.76 16.11 -6.91
C GLU A 37 2.94 14.98 -5.89
N TYR A 38 1.98 14.04 -5.79
CA TYR A 38 2.01 12.97 -4.79
C TYR A 38 1.64 11.61 -5.38
N PRO A 39 2.39 10.53 -5.10
CA PRO A 39 3.66 10.55 -4.38
C PRO A 39 4.79 11.22 -5.18
N SER A 40 5.70 11.88 -4.48
CA SER A 40 6.88 12.53 -5.08
C SER A 40 8.11 11.62 -5.06
N ARG A 41 9.13 11.97 -5.84
CA ARG A 41 10.44 11.31 -5.76
C ARG A 41 11.03 11.36 -4.36
N GLU A 42 10.88 12.50 -3.69
CA GLU A 42 11.33 12.70 -2.31
C GLU A 42 10.60 11.76 -1.34
N GLN A 43 9.30 11.57 -1.51
CA GLN A 43 8.51 10.64 -0.69
C GLN A 43 9.01 9.21 -0.84
N ILE A 44 9.30 8.76 -2.05
CA ILE A 44 9.82 7.41 -2.30
C ILE A 44 11.23 7.24 -1.73
N THR A 45 12.08 8.25 -1.87
CA THR A 45 13.41 8.26 -1.25
C THR A 45 13.29 8.10 0.27
N ASN A 46 12.40 8.87 0.89
CA ASN A 46 12.17 8.80 2.34
C ASN A 46 11.64 7.42 2.77
N ASP A 47 10.68 6.86 2.03
CA ASP A 47 10.16 5.52 2.30
C ASP A 47 11.28 4.47 2.32
N ILE A 48 12.19 4.54 1.37
CA ILE A 48 13.34 3.63 1.28
C ILE A 48 14.31 3.86 2.43
N GLN A 49 14.67 5.11 2.70
CA GLN A 49 15.63 5.45 3.76
C GLN A 49 15.14 5.09 5.15
N GLN A 50 13.83 5.19 5.39
CA GLN A 50 13.22 4.79 6.66
C GLN A 50 13.04 3.27 6.80
N GLY A 51 13.35 2.49 5.77
CA GLY A 51 13.16 1.04 5.77
C GLY A 51 11.69 0.61 5.66
N HIS A 52 10.83 1.49 5.18
CA HIS A 52 9.38 1.25 5.05
C HIS A 52 8.99 0.72 3.66
N ALA A 53 9.83 0.94 2.66
CA ALA A 53 9.55 0.49 1.29
C ALA A 53 9.89 -0.98 1.11
N TYR A 54 8.95 -1.72 0.53
CA TYR A 54 9.09 -3.13 0.17
C TYR A 54 8.76 -3.34 -1.29
N VAL A 55 9.42 -4.29 -1.91
CA VAL A 55 9.22 -4.64 -3.31
C VAL A 55 9.04 -6.14 -3.49
N LEU A 56 8.27 -6.50 -4.50
CA LEU A 56 8.37 -7.79 -5.17
C LEU A 56 9.24 -7.56 -6.40
N ALA A 57 10.40 -8.20 -6.46
CA ALA A 57 11.34 -7.96 -7.54
C ALA A 57 11.99 -9.27 -8.02
N ASP A 58 12.30 -9.32 -9.30
CA ASP A 58 13.17 -10.35 -9.88
C ASP A 58 14.51 -9.68 -10.16
N GLY A 59 15.47 -9.90 -9.25
CA GLY A 59 16.72 -9.14 -9.26
C GLY A 59 16.45 -7.65 -9.06
N ASN A 60 16.82 -6.84 -10.04
CA ASN A 60 16.61 -5.38 -10.05
C ASN A 60 15.29 -4.97 -10.72
N ASP A 61 14.54 -5.93 -11.26
CA ASP A 61 13.27 -5.68 -11.95
C ASP A 61 12.12 -5.67 -10.95
N VAL A 62 11.68 -4.48 -10.55
CA VAL A 62 10.62 -4.28 -9.58
C VAL A 62 9.26 -4.52 -10.24
N LYS A 63 8.53 -5.50 -9.74
CA LYS A 63 7.18 -5.87 -10.21
C LYS A 63 6.08 -5.16 -9.43
N ALA A 64 6.29 -4.97 -8.13
CA ALA A 64 5.34 -4.29 -7.25
C ALA A 64 6.07 -3.58 -6.12
N TYR A 65 5.46 -2.52 -5.61
CA TYR A 65 5.96 -1.66 -4.54
C TYR A 65 4.87 -1.45 -3.51
N ALA A 66 5.24 -1.39 -2.25
CA ALA A 66 4.38 -0.92 -1.16
C ALA A 66 5.20 -0.34 -0.02
N VAL A 67 4.55 0.51 0.77
CA VAL A 67 5.04 0.97 2.07
C VAL A 67 4.36 0.16 3.15
N VAL A 68 5.15 -0.35 4.11
CA VAL A 68 4.68 -1.20 5.20
C VAL A 68 5.26 -0.67 6.51
N ILE A 69 4.39 -0.20 7.40
CA ILE A 69 4.80 0.47 8.65
C ILE A 69 3.99 -0.07 9.83
N ALA A 70 4.68 -0.45 10.90
CA ALA A 70 4.01 -0.85 12.14
C ALA A 70 3.45 0.40 12.85
N ASN A 71 2.14 0.41 13.15
CA ASN A 71 1.45 1.48 13.89
C ASN A 71 1.66 2.89 13.31
N GLY A 72 1.88 2.97 11.98
CA GLY A 72 2.45 4.16 11.35
C GLY A 72 1.48 5.20 10.82
N GLU A 73 0.16 5.09 11.07
CA GLU A 73 -0.82 6.05 10.53
C GLU A 73 -1.61 6.76 11.63
N PRO A 74 -1.22 8.00 11.99
CA PRO A 74 -1.93 8.77 13.03
C PRO A 74 -3.42 8.97 12.74
N ALA A 75 -3.82 9.06 11.47
CA ALA A 75 -5.22 9.22 11.08
C ALA A 75 -6.10 8.04 11.50
N TYR A 76 -5.51 6.86 11.75
CA TYR A 76 -6.26 5.68 12.17
C TYR A 76 -6.73 5.72 13.64
N ALA A 77 -6.25 6.69 14.42
CA ALA A 77 -6.77 6.96 15.76
C ALA A 77 -8.15 7.62 15.78
N GLN A 78 -8.65 8.05 14.63
CA GLN A 78 -9.99 8.63 14.51
C GLN A 78 -11.08 7.62 14.85
N ARG A 79 -12.19 8.14 15.43
CA ARG A 79 -13.33 7.30 15.81
C ARG A 79 -14.31 7.00 14.68
N LEU A 80 -14.11 7.59 13.49
CA LEU A 80 -14.95 7.32 12.32
C LEU A 80 -14.80 5.87 11.84
N ALA A 81 -13.59 5.36 11.81
CA ALA A 81 -13.35 3.96 11.50
C ALA A 81 -13.68 3.09 12.72
N LYS A 82 -14.38 2.00 12.46
CA LYS A 82 -14.73 0.98 13.46
C LYS A 82 -13.80 -0.20 13.30
N TRP A 83 -12.55 -0.03 13.73
CA TRP A 83 -11.55 -1.06 13.63
C TRP A 83 -11.95 -2.33 14.37
N LEU A 84 -11.55 -3.49 13.85
CA LEU A 84 -11.83 -4.79 14.47
C LEU A 84 -10.99 -5.03 15.72
N THR A 85 -9.79 -4.45 15.77
CA THR A 85 -8.84 -4.62 16.88
C THR A 85 -8.26 -3.29 17.31
N GLU A 86 -7.84 -3.22 18.57
CA GLU A 86 -7.20 -2.03 19.18
C GLU A 86 -5.69 -2.20 19.36
N GLY A 87 -5.15 -3.40 19.13
CA GLY A 87 -3.73 -3.70 19.32
C GLY A 87 -2.85 -3.22 18.19
N ASP A 88 -1.63 -3.76 18.15
CA ASP A 88 -0.67 -3.45 17.09
C ASP A 88 -1.19 -3.87 15.72
N TYR A 89 -0.86 -3.08 14.73
CA TYR A 89 -1.25 -3.32 13.33
C TYR A 89 -0.12 -2.93 12.37
N MET A 90 -0.17 -3.51 11.19
CA MET A 90 0.67 -3.10 10.07
C MET A 90 -0.17 -2.25 9.11
N VAL A 91 0.33 -1.09 8.76
CA VAL A 91 -0.25 -0.25 7.72
C VAL A 91 0.40 -0.56 6.38
N VAL A 92 -0.39 -0.63 5.31
CA VAL A 92 0.10 -0.75 3.94
C VAL A 92 -0.35 0.47 3.15
N HIS A 93 0.63 1.22 2.64
CA HIS A 93 0.41 2.43 1.84
C HIS A 93 1.09 2.32 0.47
N ARG A 94 0.69 3.19 -0.44
CA ARG A 94 1.33 3.41 -1.74
C ARG A 94 1.58 2.13 -2.53
N VAL A 95 0.58 1.25 -2.59
CA VAL A 95 0.66 0.01 -3.36
C VAL A 95 0.62 0.33 -4.85
N ALA A 96 1.59 -0.18 -5.59
CA ALA A 96 1.62 -0.06 -7.04
C ALA A 96 2.21 -1.31 -7.69
N VAL A 97 1.72 -1.65 -8.88
CA VAL A 97 2.22 -2.76 -9.71
C VAL A 97 2.73 -2.18 -11.01
N ALA A 98 3.87 -2.67 -11.50
CA ALA A 98 4.41 -2.27 -12.79
C ALA A 98 3.37 -2.46 -13.89
N MET A 99 3.28 -1.51 -14.83
CA MET A 99 2.20 -1.47 -15.82
C MET A 99 2.13 -2.73 -16.69
N ASN A 100 3.28 -3.25 -17.10
CA ASN A 100 3.39 -4.47 -17.91
C ASN A 100 3.16 -5.75 -17.09
N GLU A 101 3.04 -5.64 -15.78
CA GLU A 101 2.83 -6.77 -14.86
C GLU A 101 1.42 -6.80 -14.25
N ARG A 102 0.57 -5.87 -14.63
CA ARG A 102 -0.81 -5.80 -14.13
C ARG A 102 -1.62 -7.03 -14.56
N GLY A 103 -2.51 -7.47 -13.67
CA GLY A 103 -3.35 -8.65 -13.90
C GLY A 103 -2.65 -10.00 -13.65
N LYS A 104 -1.38 -10.00 -13.27
CA LYS A 104 -0.60 -11.22 -12.99
C LYS A 104 -0.57 -11.62 -11.51
N GLY A 105 -1.33 -10.93 -10.67
CA GLY A 105 -1.48 -11.29 -9.25
C GLY A 105 -0.39 -10.73 -8.31
N TYR A 106 0.44 -9.80 -8.74
CA TYR A 106 1.52 -9.27 -7.91
C TYR A 106 1.03 -8.49 -6.70
N ALA A 107 -0.06 -7.73 -6.81
CA ALA A 107 -0.65 -7.04 -5.66
C ALA A 107 -1.11 -8.05 -4.59
N ARG A 108 -1.73 -9.15 -4.99
CA ARG A 108 -2.11 -10.23 -4.10
C ARG A 108 -0.90 -10.86 -3.42
N GLN A 109 0.15 -11.19 -4.19
CA GLN A 109 1.38 -11.74 -3.64
C GLN A 109 2.03 -10.80 -2.63
N LEU A 110 2.00 -9.50 -2.91
CA LEU A 110 2.52 -8.48 -2.01
C LEU A 110 1.82 -8.54 -0.65
N PHE A 111 0.48 -8.51 -0.61
CA PHE A 111 -0.27 -8.62 0.64
C PHE A 111 -0.05 -9.94 1.37
N GLN A 112 0.10 -11.05 0.65
CA GLN A 112 0.41 -12.35 1.26
C GLN A 112 1.79 -12.33 1.95
N ASN A 113 2.78 -11.71 1.33
CA ASN A 113 4.10 -11.54 1.94
C ASN A 113 4.09 -10.56 3.11
N VAL A 114 3.27 -9.51 3.06
CA VAL A 114 3.08 -8.61 4.21
C VAL A 114 2.48 -9.37 5.38
N GLU A 115 1.54 -10.28 5.15
CA GLU A 115 1.01 -11.13 6.23
C GLU A 115 2.10 -11.99 6.88
N ILE A 116 2.98 -12.60 6.07
CA ILE A 116 4.11 -13.37 6.59
C ILE A 116 5.00 -12.47 7.47
N LEU A 117 5.36 -11.29 6.97
CA LEU A 117 6.14 -10.31 7.71
C LEU A 117 5.47 -9.90 9.03
N CYS A 118 4.15 -9.72 9.03
CA CYS A 118 3.38 -9.42 10.24
C CYS A 118 3.50 -10.54 11.27
N ARG A 119 3.32 -11.79 10.84
CA ARG A 119 3.42 -12.97 11.74
C ARG A 119 4.81 -13.08 12.35
N GLU A 120 5.87 -12.84 11.58
CA GLU A 120 7.25 -12.82 12.06
C GLU A 120 7.48 -11.75 13.14
N ARG A 121 6.73 -10.66 13.08
CA ARG A 121 6.79 -9.55 14.06
C ARG A 121 5.74 -9.64 15.15
N ASN A 122 5.01 -10.76 15.23
CA ASN A 122 3.91 -10.95 16.17
C ASN A 122 2.82 -9.86 16.08
N ILE A 123 2.54 -9.40 14.86
CA ILE A 123 1.46 -8.47 14.53
C ILE A 123 0.39 -9.24 13.76
N HIS A 124 -0.87 -9.17 14.20
CA HIS A 124 -1.96 -9.99 13.66
C HIS A 124 -3.07 -9.18 13.01
N SER A 125 -2.76 -7.96 12.60
CA SER A 125 -3.69 -7.05 11.92
C SER A 125 -2.98 -6.28 10.82
N ILE A 126 -3.62 -6.20 9.65
CA ILE A 126 -3.23 -5.29 8.57
C ILE A 126 -4.38 -4.31 8.36
N LYS A 127 -4.06 -3.01 8.38
CA LYS A 127 -5.00 -1.92 8.11
C LYS A 127 -4.61 -1.20 6.83
N VAL A 128 -5.61 -0.91 6.01
CA VAL A 128 -5.44 -0.24 4.71
C VAL A 128 -6.55 0.76 4.53
N ASP A 129 -6.27 1.88 3.91
CA ASP A 129 -7.29 2.76 3.40
C ASP A 129 -7.14 2.95 1.89
N THR A 130 -8.23 3.23 1.21
CA THR A 130 -8.24 3.52 -0.21
C THR A 130 -9.41 4.44 -0.57
N ASN A 131 -9.27 5.13 -1.71
CA ASN A 131 -10.33 6.00 -2.17
C ASN A 131 -11.57 5.21 -2.64
N HIS A 132 -12.74 5.84 -2.55
CA HIS A 132 -14.02 5.23 -2.94
C HIS A 132 -14.02 4.76 -4.41
N ASP A 133 -13.34 5.48 -5.28
CA ASP A 133 -13.27 5.20 -6.72
C ASP A 133 -12.18 4.19 -7.11
N ASN A 134 -11.37 3.72 -6.17
CA ASN A 134 -10.34 2.71 -6.45
C ASN A 134 -10.96 1.29 -6.41
N ARG A 135 -11.66 0.95 -7.48
CA ARG A 135 -12.39 -0.31 -7.58
C ARG A 135 -11.47 -1.53 -7.53
N GLU A 136 -10.31 -1.46 -8.16
CA GLU A 136 -9.35 -2.57 -8.21
C GLU A 136 -8.85 -2.91 -6.81
N MET A 137 -8.47 -1.90 -6.03
CA MET A 137 -8.02 -2.11 -4.65
C MET A 137 -9.15 -2.62 -3.76
N ARG A 138 -10.35 -2.05 -3.86
CA ARG A 138 -11.51 -2.50 -3.10
C ARG A 138 -11.84 -3.97 -3.38
N THR A 139 -11.82 -4.36 -4.64
CA THR A 139 -12.05 -5.76 -5.06
C THR A 139 -10.97 -6.68 -4.52
N LEU A 140 -9.70 -6.26 -4.61
CA LEU A 140 -8.58 -7.03 -4.09
C LEU A 140 -8.69 -7.24 -2.57
N LEU A 141 -8.94 -6.18 -1.82
CA LEU A 141 -9.08 -6.24 -0.36
C LEU A 141 -10.23 -7.17 0.04
N HIS A 142 -11.37 -7.08 -0.65
CA HIS A 142 -12.48 -7.98 -0.42
C HIS A 142 -12.09 -9.46 -0.65
N ARG A 143 -11.44 -9.75 -1.77
CA ARG A 143 -10.98 -11.10 -2.10
C ARG A 143 -9.93 -11.64 -1.14
N LEU A 144 -9.14 -10.76 -0.53
CA LEU A 144 -8.14 -11.13 0.48
C LEU A 144 -8.75 -11.29 1.89
N GLY A 145 -10.05 -11.07 2.05
CA GLY A 145 -10.73 -11.24 3.33
C GLY A 145 -10.65 -10.04 4.27
N PHE A 146 -10.37 -8.85 3.75
CA PHE A 146 -10.46 -7.62 4.53
C PHE A 146 -11.92 -7.26 4.81
N THR A 147 -12.17 -6.72 6.00
CA THR A 147 -13.47 -6.21 6.42
C THR A 147 -13.49 -4.69 6.27
N ALA A 148 -14.55 -4.16 5.66
CA ALA A 148 -14.78 -2.72 5.61
C ALA A 148 -15.09 -2.19 7.02
N CYS A 149 -14.35 -1.17 7.46
CA CYS A 149 -14.40 -0.64 8.82
C CYS A 149 -14.89 0.81 8.90
N GLY A 150 -15.48 1.34 7.82
CA GLY A 150 -15.95 2.72 7.76
C GLY A 150 -14.97 3.61 7.02
N GLU A 151 -14.76 4.84 7.52
CA GLU A 151 -14.05 5.87 6.78
C GLU A 151 -12.97 6.53 7.63
N ILE A 152 -11.96 7.07 6.95
CA ILE A 152 -10.92 7.94 7.51
C ILE A 152 -11.05 9.30 6.86
N ASP A 153 -11.02 10.36 7.67
CA ASP A 153 -11.01 11.74 7.21
C ASP A 153 -9.58 12.27 7.14
N TYR A 154 -9.12 12.56 5.93
CA TYR A 154 -7.83 13.19 5.67
C TYR A 154 -7.95 14.69 5.43
N GLY A 155 -9.04 15.33 5.87
CA GLY A 155 -9.26 16.77 5.73
C GLY A 155 -9.35 17.19 4.26
N ALA A 156 -8.47 18.11 3.85
CA ALA A 156 -8.43 18.62 2.47
C ALA A 156 -8.18 17.54 1.42
N HIS A 157 -7.59 16.40 1.81
CA HIS A 157 -7.34 15.26 0.93
C HIS A 157 -8.55 14.31 0.82
N GLY A 158 -9.63 14.60 1.53
CA GLY A 158 -10.90 13.90 1.43
C GLY A 158 -11.01 12.67 2.32
N MET A 159 -12.10 11.93 2.09
CA MET A 159 -12.42 10.72 2.82
C MET A 159 -11.83 9.50 2.14
N ARG A 160 -11.42 8.50 2.94
CA ARG A 160 -10.98 7.20 2.47
C ARG A 160 -11.79 6.09 3.11
N LEU A 161 -11.98 4.99 2.41
CA LEU A 161 -12.53 3.77 2.98
C LEU A 161 -11.47 3.04 3.78
N ALA A 162 -11.84 2.60 4.97
CA ALA A 162 -10.96 1.86 5.89
C ALA A 162 -11.25 0.36 5.84
N PHE A 163 -10.19 -0.44 5.84
CA PHE A 163 -10.26 -1.90 5.79
C PHE A 163 -9.27 -2.50 6.79
N GLU A 164 -9.67 -3.61 7.41
CA GLU A 164 -8.80 -4.37 8.32
C GLU A 164 -8.95 -5.86 8.05
N ARG A 165 -7.83 -6.55 8.13
CA ARG A 165 -7.79 -8.01 8.15
C ARG A 165 -7.01 -8.49 9.37
N CYS A 166 -7.63 -9.37 10.14
CA CYS A 166 -7.03 -10.03 11.30
C CYS A 166 -6.71 -11.49 10.98
N PHE A 167 -5.66 -12.03 11.58
CA PHE A 167 -5.22 -13.39 11.33
C PHE A 167 -4.43 -13.99 12.50
#